data_1b6d1b81d6a47bf9deeb182a196486b4
#
_entry.id   1b6d1b81d6a47bf9deeb182a196486b4
#
_cell.length_a   1.000
_cell.length_b   1.000
_cell.length_c   1.000
_cell.angle_alpha   90.00
_cell.angle_beta   90.00
_cell.angle_gamma   90.00
#
_symmetry.space_group_name_H-M   'P 1'
#
loop_
_entity.id
_entity.type
_entity.pdbx_description
1 polymer ?
#
loop_
_entity_poly.entity_id
_entity_poly.type
_entity_poly.pdbx_seq_one_letter_code
_entity_poly.pdbx_strand_id
1 'polypeptide(L)'
;MALSIPDAVAQYFMLLQGGVPGARWQSREQLHMTLRFIGEVNGRDTSAIDDALAGIEAPAFQLQFHGVGQFGNKQPHSLWAAARPNDRLDHLARKVDAAIHRVGQPQDAHKFTPHVTLARMRNPELDKVREWLVAHALSTSVEFTVDAFCLYSSKLTSDGSVYRVEQEYPLRGFHGEIDD
;
A
#
# COMPACT_ATOMS: atom_id res chain seq x y z
N MET A 1 -0.66 8.50 2.64
CA MET A 1 0.59 7.90 3.16
C MET A 1 0.66 6.46 2.73
N ALA A 2 1.87 5.97 2.47
CA ALA A 2 2.07 4.61 2.02
C ALA A 2 3.45 4.07 2.41
N LEU A 3 3.62 2.75 2.30
CA LEU A 3 4.93 2.09 2.32
C LEU A 3 5.45 1.95 0.90
N SER A 4 6.72 2.23 0.72
CA SER A 4 7.46 1.95 -0.52
C SER A 4 7.69 0.45 -0.65
N ILE A 5 7.67 -0.07 -1.88
CA ILE A 5 7.91 -1.48 -2.15
C ILE A 5 9.36 -1.66 -2.61
N PRO A 6 10.16 -2.47 -1.89
CA PRO A 6 11.55 -2.72 -2.28
C PRO A 6 11.65 -3.39 -3.66
N ASP A 7 12.76 -3.14 -4.33
CA ASP A 7 13.02 -3.60 -5.69
C ASP A 7 12.80 -5.10 -5.89
N ALA A 8 13.27 -5.94 -4.97
CA ALA A 8 13.11 -7.39 -5.07
C ALA A 8 11.63 -7.81 -5.01
N VAL A 9 10.82 -7.14 -4.17
CA VAL A 9 9.39 -7.40 -4.08
C VAL A 9 8.66 -6.83 -5.30
N ALA A 10 9.04 -5.64 -5.77
CA ALA A 10 8.47 -5.05 -6.97
C ALA A 10 8.73 -5.92 -8.21
N GLN A 11 9.95 -6.43 -8.38
CA GLN A 11 10.29 -7.39 -9.44
C GLN A 11 9.42 -8.64 -9.36
N TYR A 12 9.23 -9.18 -8.16
CA TYR A 12 8.34 -10.33 -7.97
C TYR A 12 6.90 -10.02 -8.40
N PHE A 13 6.36 -8.84 -8.05
CA PHE A 13 5.02 -8.44 -8.49
C PHE A 13 4.90 -8.25 -10.01
N MET A 14 5.97 -7.80 -10.67
CA MET A 14 5.99 -7.71 -12.14
C MET A 14 5.86 -9.09 -12.80
N LEU A 15 6.35 -10.18 -12.16
CA LEU A 15 6.21 -11.55 -12.67
C LEU A 15 4.77 -12.08 -12.56
N LEU A 16 3.94 -11.52 -11.68
CA LEU A 16 2.54 -11.90 -11.55
C LEU A 16 1.64 -11.21 -12.59
N GLN A 17 2.16 -10.22 -13.31
CA GLN A 17 1.38 -9.44 -14.26
C GLN A 17 1.11 -10.22 -15.55
N GLY A 18 -0.10 -10.08 -16.09
CA GLY A 18 -0.52 -10.73 -17.33
C GLY A 18 -1.76 -11.62 -17.13
N GLY A 19 -2.22 -12.23 -18.21
CA GLY A 19 -3.31 -13.21 -18.21
C GLY A 19 -4.73 -12.67 -18.05
N VAL A 20 -4.91 -11.35 -17.80
CA VAL A 20 -6.23 -10.71 -17.71
C VAL A 20 -6.37 -9.64 -18.80
N PRO A 21 -7.11 -9.89 -19.88
CA PRO A 21 -7.31 -8.92 -20.96
C PRO A 21 -7.93 -7.62 -20.44
N GLY A 22 -7.42 -6.48 -20.93
CA GLY A 22 -7.90 -5.15 -20.54
C GLY A 22 -7.48 -4.69 -19.13
N ALA A 23 -6.74 -5.48 -18.39
CA ALA A 23 -6.16 -5.03 -17.13
C ALA A 23 -5.03 -4.03 -17.38
N ARG A 24 -5.09 -2.89 -16.67
CA ARG A 24 -3.99 -1.92 -16.60
C ARG A 24 -3.11 -2.29 -15.43
N TRP A 25 -2.01 -2.95 -15.73
CA TRP A 25 -1.01 -3.33 -14.74
C TRP A 25 -0.26 -2.12 -14.25
N GLN A 26 0.05 -2.10 -12.94
CA GLN A 26 0.82 -1.01 -12.35
C GLN A 26 2.29 -1.14 -12.75
N SER A 27 2.91 -0.02 -13.10
CA SER A 27 4.37 0.01 -13.27
C SER A 27 5.06 -0.11 -11.91
N ARG A 28 6.36 -0.39 -11.94
CA ARG A 28 7.17 -0.51 -10.71
C ARG A 28 7.07 0.73 -9.82
N GLU A 29 7.08 1.92 -10.42
CA GLU A 29 7.02 3.21 -9.75
C GLU A 29 5.64 3.50 -9.15
N GLN A 30 4.62 2.77 -9.61
CA GLN A 30 3.25 2.89 -9.09
C GLN A 30 2.96 1.94 -7.93
N LEU A 31 3.84 0.94 -7.71
CA LEU A 31 3.65 -0.03 -6.62
C LEU A 31 3.91 0.61 -5.27
N HIS A 32 2.91 0.63 -4.42
CA HIS A 32 2.99 1.09 -3.02
C HIS A 32 1.89 0.43 -2.20
N MET A 33 2.07 0.36 -0.89
CA MET A 33 1.01 -0.07 0.01
C MET A 33 0.45 1.13 0.77
N THR A 34 -0.78 1.52 0.45
CA THR A 34 -1.44 2.65 1.09
C THR A 34 -1.76 2.35 2.54
N LEU A 35 -1.31 3.21 3.45
CA LEU A 35 -1.70 3.21 4.87
C LEU A 35 -2.94 4.09 5.08
N ARG A 36 -2.96 5.25 4.45
CA ARG A 36 -4.03 6.23 4.59
C ARG A 36 -4.09 7.15 3.36
N PHE A 37 -5.27 7.31 2.81
CA PHE A 37 -5.54 8.32 1.78
C PHE A 37 -6.12 9.59 2.42
N ILE A 38 -5.56 10.76 2.14
CA ILE A 38 -6.01 12.03 2.73
C ILE A 38 -6.96 12.76 1.78
N GLY A 39 -6.78 12.62 0.48
CA GLY A 39 -7.47 13.42 -0.54
C GLY A 39 -6.70 14.70 -0.87
N GLU A 40 -7.41 15.70 -1.34
CA GLU A 40 -6.85 17.01 -1.65
C GLU A 40 -6.67 17.82 -0.38
N VAL A 41 -5.48 18.37 -0.20
CA VAL A 41 -5.14 19.24 0.94
C VAL A 41 -4.65 20.58 0.45
N ASN A 42 -4.96 21.64 1.17
CA ASN A 42 -4.42 22.97 0.90
C ASN A 42 -3.03 23.15 1.53
N GLY A 43 -2.30 24.16 1.09
CA GLY A 43 -0.91 24.37 1.53
C GLY A 43 -0.74 24.66 3.05
N ARG A 44 -1.79 25.11 3.75
CA ARG A 44 -1.73 25.33 5.22
C ARG A 44 -1.80 24.02 5.96
N ASP A 45 -2.64 23.11 5.49
CA ASP A 45 -2.84 21.78 6.12
C ASP A 45 -1.63 20.88 5.86
N THR A 46 -0.89 21.10 4.78
CA THR A 46 0.29 20.29 4.43
C THR A 46 1.36 20.31 5.53
N SER A 47 1.70 21.49 6.08
CA SER A 47 2.68 21.59 7.16
C SER A 47 2.21 20.92 8.44
N ALA A 48 0.94 21.11 8.83
CA ALA A 48 0.38 20.44 10.01
C ALA A 48 0.35 18.91 9.87
N ILE A 49 0.09 18.41 8.65
CA ILE A 49 0.14 17.00 8.33
C ILE A 49 1.58 16.48 8.44
N ASP A 50 2.55 17.19 7.86
CA ASP A 50 3.97 16.80 7.91
C ASP A 50 4.47 16.72 9.36
N ASP A 51 4.23 17.76 10.17
CA ASP A 51 4.59 17.79 11.59
C ASP A 51 3.95 16.63 12.39
N ALA A 52 2.66 16.34 12.11
CA ALA A 52 1.96 15.25 12.78
C ALA A 52 2.51 13.86 12.40
N LEU A 53 2.92 13.67 11.15
CA LEU A 53 3.52 12.44 10.66
C LEU A 53 4.94 12.26 11.19
N ALA A 54 5.74 13.34 11.24
CA ALA A 54 7.10 13.33 11.78
C ALA A 54 7.13 12.96 13.28
N GLY A 55 6.05 13.25 14.01
CA GLY A 55 5.87 12.87 15.42
C GLY A 55 5.49 11.41 15.66
N ILE A 56 5.31 10.58 14.62
CA ILE A 56 4.94 9.18 14.78
C ILE A 56 6.18 8.36 15.16
N GLU A 57 6.11 7.75 16.36
CA GLU A 57 7.10 6.78 16.81
C GLU A 57 6.54 5.38 16.65
N ALA A 58 7.21 4.54 15.85
CA ALA A 58 6.91 3.13 15.67
C ALA A 58 8.20 2.38 15.33
N PRO A 59 8.36 1.12 15.78
CA PRO A 59 9.53 0.32 15.43
C PRO A 59 9.47 -0.14 13.98
N ALA A 60 10.64 -0.33 13.37
CA ALA A 60 10.76 -1.07 12.12
C ALA A 60 10.26 -2.52 12.29
N PHE A 61 9.79 -3.14 11.23
CA PHE A 61 9.24 -4.50 11.28
C PHE A 61 9.43 -5.24 9.96
N GLN A 62 9.35 -6.57 10.04
CA GLN A 62 9.37 -7.43 8.86
C GLN A 62 7.98 -7.51 8.25
N LEU A 63 7.92 -7.50 6.91
CA LEU A 63 6.68 -7.62 6.16
C LEU A 63 6.86 -8.61 4.99
N GLN A 64 5.81 -9.36 4.71
CA GLN A 64 5.75 -10.29 3.60
C GLN A 64 4.37 -10.22 2.94
N PHE A 65 4.32 -10.33 1.62
CA PHE A 65 3.06 -10.49 0.90
C PHE A 65 2.79 -11.97 0.65
N HIS A 66 1.52 -12.37 0.82
CA HIS A 66 1.09 -13.74 0.58
C HIS A 66 -0.34 -13.77 0.04
N GLY A 67 -0.49 -14.40 -1.13
CA GLY A 67 -1.76 -14.48 -1.84
C GLY A 67 -2.13 -13.20 -2.57
N VAL A 68 -3.19 -13.31 -3.33
CA VAL A 68 -3.74 -12.23 -4.16
C VAL A 68 -5.24 -12.14 -3.95
N GLY A 69 -5.83 -11.03 -4.35
CA GLY A 69 -7.26 -10.80 -4.27
C GLY A 69 -7.75 -9.77 -5.28
N GLN A 70 -9.04 -9.47 -5.18
CA GLN A 70 -9.68 -8.45 -5.98
C GLN A 70 -10.59 -7.57 -5.13
N PHE A 71 -10.80 -6.32 -5.56
CA PHE A 71 -11.92 -5.51 -5.08
C PHE A 71 -13.02 -5.48 -6.14
N GLY A 72 -14.27 -5.41 -5.66
CA GLY A 72 -15.47 -5.46 -6.49
C GLY A 72 -15.96 -6.90 -6.76
N ASN A 73 -16.76 -7.46 -5.84
CA ASN A 73 -17.19 -8.86 -5.90
C ASN A 73 -17.83 -9.27 -7.23
N LYS A 74 -18.87 -8.54 -7.68
CA LYS A 74 -19.58 -8.83 -8.93
C LYS A 74 -19.00 -8.12 -10.14
N GLN A 75 -18.30 -7.03 -9.91
CA GLN A 75 -17.63 -6.21 -10.92
C GLN A 75 -16.20 -5.91 -10.45
N PRO A 76 -15.27 -6.84 -10.63
CA PRO A 76 -13.88 -6.64 -10.25
C PRO A 76 -13.30 -5.40 -10.93
N HIS A 77 -12.68 -4.52 -10.13
CA HIS A 77 -12.09 -3.29 -10.64
C HIS A 77 -10.61 -3.16 -10.30
N SER A 78 -10.06 -4.02 -9.43
CA SER A 78 -8.63 -4.09 -9.17
C SER A 78 -8.20 -5.47 -8.71
N LEU A 79 -6.96 -5.82 -9.04
CA LEU A 79 -6.22 -6.98 -8.52
C LEU A 79 -5.13 -6.47 -7.58
N TRP A 80 -4.86 -7.21 -6.51
CA TRP A 80 -3.90 -6.80 -5.49
C TRP A 80 -3.19 -8.01 -4.84
N ALA A 81 -1.99 -7.76 -4.31
CA ALA A 81 -1.27 -8.69 -3.45
C ALA A 81 -1.57 -8.37 -1.99
N ALA A 82 -1.88 -9.39 -1.18
CA ALA A 82 -2.18 -9.26 0.24
C ALA A 82 -0.91 -9.20 1.07
N ALA A 83 -0.83 -8.27 2.02
CA ALA A 83 0.15 -8.38 3.09
C ALA A 83 -0.27 -9.49 4.07
N ARG A 84 0.70 -10.26 4.57
CA ARG A 84 0.42 -11.18 5.69
C ARG A 84 -0.05 -10.39 6.91
N PRO A 85 -0.94 -10.96 7.74
CA PRO A 85 -1.34 -10.34 9.01
C PRO A 85 -0.10 -9.91 9.81
N ASN A 86 -0.10 -8.66 10.28
CA ASN A 86 1.05 -8.08 10.95
C ASN A 86 0.59 -6.98 11.93
N ASP A 87 0.69 -7.24 13.22
CA ASP A 87 0.21 -6.33 14.27
C ASP A 87 0.96 -4.99 14.28
N ARG A 88 2.24 -4.96 13.86
CA ARG A 88 3.04 -3.73 13.79
C ARG A 88 2.59 -2.87 12.61
N LEU A 89 2.25 -3.49 11.47
CA LEU A 89 1.67 -2.80 10.33
C LEU A 89 0.31 -2.19 10.70
N ASP A 90 -0.57 -2.96 11.34
CA ASP A 90 -1.88 -2.47 11.79
C ASP A 90 -1.74 -1.36 12.84
N HIS A 91 -0.74 -1.46 13.71
CA HIS A 91 -0.43 -0.42 14.68
C HIS A 91 0.06 0.87 14.01
N LEU A 92 0.96 0.77 13.03
CA LEU A 92 1.43 1.91 12.25
C LEU A 92 0.26 2.59 11.51
N ALA A 93 -0.58 1.81 10.83
CA ALA A 93 -1.75 2.35 10.12
C ALA A 93 -2.70 3.13 11.06
N ARG A 94 -2.97 2.58 12.27
CA ARG A 94 -3.78 3.28 13.28
C ARG A 94 -3.11 4.57 13.77
N LYS A 95 -1.79 4.58 13.98
CA LYS A 95 -1.06 5.79 14.39
C LYS A 95 -1.12 6.88 13.31
N VAL A 96 -0.94 6.47 12.06
CA VAL A 96 -1.05 7.38 10.90
C VAL A 96 -2.47 7.96 10.82
N ASP A 97 -3.51 7.13 10.89
CA ASP A 97 -4.90 7.60 10.83
C ASP A 97 -5.22 8.57 11.99
N ALA A 98 -4.80 8.24 13.21
CA ALA A 98 -4.99 9.09 14.39
C ALA A 98 -4.22 10.42 14.29
N ALA A 99 -3.02 10.44 13.73
CA ALA A 99 -2.23 11.64 13.53
C ALA A 99 -2.92 12.59 12.53
N ILE A 100 -3.38 12.04 11.42
CA ILE A 100 -4.10 12.77 10.37
C ILE A 100 -5.45 13.30 10.87
N HIS A 101 -6.18 12.51 11.66
CA HIS A 101 -7.42 12.95 12.27
C HIS A 101 -7.24 14.12 13.25
N ARG A 102 -6.17 14.09 14.05
CA ARG A 102 -5.85 15.19 15.02
C ARG A 102 -5.59 16.53 14.35
N VAL A 103 -5.11 16.56 13.12
CA VAL A 103 -4.91 17.80 12.35
C VAL A 103 -6.12 18.20 11.50
N GLY A 104 -7.30 17.66 11.84
CA GLY A 104 -8.57 18.11 11.29
C GLY A 104 -9.02 17.37 10.01
N GLN A 105 -8.28 16.38 9.56
CA GLN A 105 -8.74 15.58 8.42
C GLN A 105 -9.79 14.54 8.88
N PRO A 106 -10.82 14.25 8.05
CA PRO A 106 -11.84 13.29 8.41
C PRO A 106 -11.23 11.90 8.62
N GLN A 107 -11.78 11.13 9.56
CA GLN A 107 -11.37 9.74 9.78
C GLN A 107 -11.69 8.88 8.54
N ASP A 108 -10.85 7.88 8.25
CA ASP A 108 -11.15 6.95 7.17
C ASP A 108 -12.34 6.07 7.53
N ALA A 109 -13.38 6.12 6.71
CA ALA A 109 -14.56 5.29 6.89
C ALA A 109 -14.34 3.83 6.50
N HIS A 110 -13.22 3.51 5.83
CA HIS A 110 -12.94 2.18 5.33
C HIS A 110 -12.06 1.39 6.30
N LYS A 111 -12.40 0.12 6.48
CA LYS A 111 -11.52 -0.80 7.21
C LYS A 111 -10.19 -0.91 6.46
N PHE A 112 -9.09 -0.74 7.18
CA PHE A 112 -7.75 -0.95 6.65
C PHE A 112 -7.60 -2.39 6.15
N THR A 113 -7.27 -2.53 4.89
CA THR A 113 -6.99 -3.82 4.23
C THR A 113 -5.62 -3.70 3.60
N PRO A 114 -4.56 -4.22 4.25
CA PRO A 114 -3.19 -4.05 3.77
C PRO A 114 -2.94 -4.82 2.47
N HIS A 115 -2.68 -4.08 1.39
CA HIS A 115 -2.49 -4.64 0.06
C HIS A 115 -1.64 -3.72 -0.84
N VAL A 116 -1.07 -4.29 -1.90
CA VAL A 116 -0.50 -3.56 -3.03
C VAL A 116 -1.37 -3.78 -4.26
N THR A 117 -1.88 -2.72 -4.85
CA THR A 117 -2.62 -2.82 -6.13
C THR A 117 -1.66 -3.22 -7.24
N LEU A 118 -1.95 -4.31 -7.94
CA LEU A 118 -1.19 -4.83 -9.08
C LEU A 118 -1.78 -4.41 -10.41
N ALA A 119 -3.12 -4.33 -10.50
CA ALA A 119 -3.82 -3.89 -11.71
C ALA A 119 -5.12 -3.14 -11.40
N ARG A 120 -5.50 -2.27 -12.31
CA ARG A 120 -6.83 -1.67 -12.40
C ARG A 120 -7.55 -2.23 -13.62
N MET A 121 -8.85 -2.48 -13.48
CA MET A 121 -9.67 -3.10 -14.53
C MET A 121 -10.96 -2.32 -14.74
N ARG A 122 -11.47 -2.40 -15.96
CA ARG A 122 -12.79 -1.87 -16.30
C ARG A 122 -13.52 -2.93 -17.13
N ASN A 123 -14.61 -3.47 -16.58
CA ASN A 123 -15.40 -4.55 -17.20
C ASN A 123 -14.53 -5.73 -17.67
N PRO A 124 -13.72 -6.36 -16.80
CA PRO A 124 -12.85 -7.46 -17.20
C PRO A 124 -13.67 -8.74 -17.48
N GLU A 125 -13.05 -9.66 -18.23
CA GLU A 125 -13.56 -11.03 -18.39
C GLU A 125 -13.45 -11.77 -17.05
N LEU A 126 -14.60 -12.09 -16.44
CA LEU A 126 -14.64 -12.65 -15.07
C LEU A 126 -13.91 -13.99 -14.97
N ASP A 127 -13.97 -14.83 -15.99
CA ASP A 127 -13.28 -16.12 -15.96
C ASP A 127 -11.76 -15.95 -15.99
N LYS A 128 -11.24 -14.96 -16.74
CA LYS A 128 -9.81 -14.63 -16.73
C LYS A 128 -9.34 -14.06 -15.39
N VAL A 129 -10.17 -13.28 -14.72
CA VAL A 129 -9.90 -12.82 -13.36
C VAL A 129 -9.84 -14.01 -12.40
N ARG A 130 -10.79 -14.95 -12.47
CA ARG A 130 -10.80 -16.16 -11.63
C ARG A 130 -9.61 -17.06 -11.88
N GLU A 131 -9.28 -17.32 -13.15
CA GLU A 131 -8.07 -18.08 -13.54
C GLU A 131 -6.81 -17.48 -12.92
N TRP A 132 -6.67 -16.15 -13.03
CA TRP A 132 -5.52 -15.42 -12.47
C TRP A 132 -5.45 -15.54 -10.94
N LEU A 133 -6.58 -15.36 -10.25
CA LEU A 133 -6.65 -15.49 -8.79
C LEU A 133 -6.27 -16.89 -8.32
N VAL A 134 -6.74 -17.94 -9.00
CA VAL A 134 -6.41 -19.33 -8.68
C VAL A 134 -4.93 -19.59 -8.93
N ALA A 135 -4.37 -19.15 -10.07
CA ALA A 135 -2.99 -19.36 -10.43
C ALA A 135 -2.01 -18.71 -9.43
N HIS A 136 -2.42 -17.58 -8.82
CA HIS A 136 -1.56 -16.80 -7.92
C HIS A 136 -1.99 -16.86 -6.45
N ALA A 137 -2.94 -17.71 -6.09
CA ALA A 137 -3.50 -17.79 -4.72
C ALA A 137 -2.45 -18.03 -3.63
N LEU A 138 -1.38 -18.77 -3.94
CA LEU A 138 -0.27 -19.09 -3.02
C LEU A 138 1.00 -18.30 -3.28
N SER A 139 0.93 -17.26 -4.12
CA SER A 139 2.07 -16.39 -4.40
C SER A 139 2.61 -15.78 -3.11
N THR A 140 3.92 -15.86 -2.90
CA THR A 140 4.58 -15.37 -1.69
C THR A 140 5.83 -14.59 -2.06
N SER A 141 5.93 -13.34 -1.62
CA SER A 141 7.13 -12.51 -1.82
C SER A 141 8.26 -12.94 -0.87
N VAL A 142 9.46 -12.42 -1.13
CA VAL A 142 10.50 -12.39 -0.09
C VAL A 142 10.04 -11.51 1.07
N GLU A 143 10.49 -11.81 2.28
CA GLU A 143 10.30 -10.96 3.44
C GLU A 143 11.25 -9.75 3.36
N PHE A 144 10.81 -8.59 3.84
CA PHE A 144 11.62 -7.37 3.82
C PHE A 144 11.34 -6.51 5.05
N THR A 145 12.30 -5.68 5.40
CA THR A 145 12.18 -4.73 6.50
C THR A 145 11.44 -3.48 6.04
N VAL A 146 10.42 -3.08 6.80
CA VAL A 146 9.79 -1.76 6.70
C VAL A 146 10.45 -0.88 7.76
N ASP A 147 11.28 0.05 7.33
CA ASP A 147 12.05 0.98 8.16
C ASP A 147 11.63 2.44 8.01
N ALA A 148 10.70 2.70 7.10
CA ALA A 148 10.09 4.03 6.88
C ALA A 148 8.69 3.92 6.30
N PHE A 149 7.92 5.01 6.42
CA PHE A 149 6.72 5.26 5.64
C PHE A 149 6.81 6.63 4.97
N CYS A 150 6.05 6.86 3.90
CA CYS A 150 6.18 8.04 3.07
C CYS A 150 4.87 8.79 2.89
N LEU A 151 4.98 10.11 2.79
CA LEU A 151 3.94 10.96 2.25
C LEU A 151 4.11 11.01 0.73
N TYR A 152 3.05 10.65 0.02
CA TYR A 152 3.02 10.71 -1.44
C TYR A 152 2.08 11.78 -1.92
N SER A 153 2.48 12.54 -2.93
CA SER A 153 1.55 13.24 -3.81
C SER A 153 1.15 12.35 -4.98
N SER A 154 -0.04 12.58 -5.49
CA SER A 154 -0.58 11.86 -6.65
C SER A 154 -1.09 12.86 -7.67
N LYS A 155 -0.59 12.77 -8.90
CA LYS A 155 -1.09 13.54 -10.03
C LYS A 155 -1.72 12.60 -11.04
N LEU A 156 -2.99 12.84 -11.37
CA LEU A 156 -3.67 12.08 -12.41
C LEU A 156 -3.21 12.58 -13.79
N THR A 157 -2.81 11.64 -14.64
CA THR A 157 -2.43 11.89 -16.04
C THR A 157 -3.26 11.00 -16.98
N SER A 158 -3.15 11.21 -18.31
CA SER A 158 -3.78 10.35 -19.32
C SER A 158 -3.38 8.87 -19.16
N ASP A 159 -2.15 8.62 -18.74
CA ASP A 159 -1.55 7.29 -18.65
C ASP A 159 -1.70 6.66 -17.26
N GLY A 160 -2.32 7.36 -16.31
CA GLY A 160 -2.58 6.91 -14.95
C GLY A 160 -2.10 7.88 -13.90
N SER A 161 -2.11 7.43 -12.64
CA SER A 161 -1.59 8.23 -11.53
C SER A 161 -0.08 8.16 -11.49
N VAL A 162 0.56 9.32 -11.43
CA VAL A 162 1.99 9.47 -11.14
C VAL A 162 2.12 9.79 -9.66
N TYR A 163 2.87 8.96 -8.96
CA TYR A 163 3.14 9.10 -7.52
C TYR A 163 4.54 9.67 -7.31
N ARG A 164 4.66 10.60 -6.37
CA ARG A 164 5.93 11.17 -5.97
C ARG A 164 6.03 11.13 -4.45
N VAL A 165 7.16 10.66 -3.94
CA VAL A 165 7.50 10.77 -2.52
C VAL A 165 7.82 12.24 -2.23
N GLU A 166 7.06 12.85 -1.35
CA GLU A 166 7.27 14.23 -0.88
C GLU A 166 8.12 14.23 0.38
N GLN A 167 7.88 13.27 1.30
CA GLN A 167 8.61 13.15 2.55
C GLN A 167 8.67 11.68 2.98
N GLU A 168 9.80 11.30 3.60
CA GLU A 168 10.00 10.00 4.22
C GLU A 168 10.13 10.16 5.74
N TYR A 169 9.46 9.28 6.49
CA TYR A 169 9.45 9.26 7.96
C TYR A 169 10.06 7.95 8.45
N PRO A 170 11.26 7.98 9.04
CA PRO A 170 11.93 6.76 9.48
C PRO A 170 11.20 6.14 10.68
N LEU A 171 11.08 4.81 10.66
CA LEU A 171 10.68 4.02 11.81
C LEU A 171 11.91 3.73 12.66
N ARG A 172 11.82 3.94 13.98
CA ARG A 172 12.95 3.78 14.88
C ARG A 172 13.16 2.30 15.22
N GLY A 173 14.38 1.87 15.07
CA GLY A 173 15.04 0.62 15.42
C GLY A 173 14.20 -0.61 15.81
N PHE A 174 14.59 -1.74 15.25
CA PHE A 174 14.19 -3.06 15.71
C PHE A 174 14.78 -3.25 17.15
N HIS A 175 14.01 -2.96 18.18
CA HIS A 175 14.30 -3.52 19.49
C HIS A 175 13.82 -4.98 19.45
N GLY A 176 14.67 -5.85 18.92
CA GLY A 176 14.60 -7.25 19.26
C GLY A 176 14.81 -7.34 20.76
N GLU A 177 13.75 -7.63 21.50
CA GLU A 177 13.92 -8.21 22.82
C GLU A 177 14.68 -9.52 22.62
N ILE A 178 15.96 -9.49 22.98
CA ILE A 178 16.68 -10.70 23.31
C ILE A 178 16.17 -11.02 24.71
N ASP A 179 15.11 -11.83 24.79
CA ASP A 179 14.76 -12.49 26.03
C ASP A 179 15.88 -13.49 26.34
N ASP A 180 16.64 -13.20 27.41
CA ASP A 180 17.52 -14.12 28.09
C ASP A 180 16.71 -15.21 28.84
#